data_8ff174c5cbd6e30042508daffc65b202
#
_entry.id   8ff174c5cbd6e30042508daffc65b202
#
_cell.length_a   1.000
_cell.length_b   1.000
_cell.length_c   1.000
_cell.angle_alpha   90.00
_cell.angle_beta   90.00
_cell.angle_gamma   90.00
#
_symmetry.space_group_name_H-M   'P 1'
#
loop_
_entity.id
_entity.type
_entity.pdbx_description
1 polymer ?
#
loop_
_entity_poly.entity_id
_entity_poly.type
_entity_poly.pdbx_seq_one_letter_code
_entity_poly.pdbx_strand_id
1 'polypeptide(L)'
;MGPAEVSVNDRGGIDEYRRRRRDPVSVAAISVAMVTFVALTPSSPLAQRRASIQQGKYVSVTEYDPKRNAAQDLRDAIREAQRTKKNILLEVGGQWCKWCHILDDYFAANPELLRLRDKNFVTVKINFSEENENQEVLAQYPPISGYPHLIFLDASGKLLITQDTGYLESGKSYNRERMAVLLTNWGPSGTKL
;
A
#
# COMPACT_ATOMS: atom_id res chain seq x y z
N MET A 1 5.73 -18.21 62.09
CA MET A 1 6.54 -18.98 61.12
C MET A 1 7.12 -17.95 60.14
N GLY A 2 8.42 -17.61 60.36
CA GLY A 2 9.11 -16.54 59.61
C GLY A 2 9.77 -17.10 58.36
N PRO A 3 10.11 -16.28 57.38
CA PRO A 3 10.76 -16.67 56.17
C PRO A 3 12.27 -16.91 56.39
N ALA A 4 12.77 -17.95 55.76
CA ALA A 4 14.18 -18.36 55.79
C ALA A 4 15.03 -17.42 54.92
N GLU A 5 16.07 -16.84 55.52
CA GLU A 5 17.13 -16.12 54.83
C GLU A 5 18.04 -17.10 54.07
N VAL A 6 18.23 -16.88 52.75
CA VAL A 6 19.24 -17.57 51.94
C VAL A 6 20.44 -16.63 51.81
N SER A 7 21.50 -16.99 52.51
CA SER A 7 22.82 -16.37 52.41
C SER A 7 23.53 -16.86 51.14
N VAL A 8 23.77 -15.96 50.21
CA VAL A 8 24.63 -16.23 49.01
C VAL A 8 26.01 -15.65 49.29
N ASN A 9 26.96 -16.52 49.59
CA ASN A 9 28.39 -16.17 49.66
C ASN A 9 29.07 -16.82 48.46
N ASP A 10 29.25 -16.06 47.39
CA ASP A 10 30.04 -16.49 46.24
C ASP A 10 31.07 -15.41 45.84
N ARG A 11 32.25 -15.53 46.49
CA ARG A 11 33.46 -14.76 46.12
C ARG A 11 34.53 -15.60 45.44
N GLY A 12 34.20 -16.78 44.90
CA GLY A 12 35.16 -17.71 44.33
C GLY A 12 35.34 -17.72 42.80
N GLY A 13 34.46 -17.09 42.05
CA GLY A 13 34.39 -17.28 40.59
C GLY A 13 35.21 -16.31 39.72
N ILE A 14 35.71 -15.20 40.26
CA ILE A 14 36.28 -14.14 39.42
C ILE A 14 37.81 -14.28 39.24
N ASP A 15 38.49 -14.99 40.13
CA ASP A 15 39.96 -15.09 40.08
C ASP A 15 40.48 -16.16 39.13
N GLU A 16 39.67 -17.15 38.76
CA GLU A 16 40.09 -18.22 37.83
C GLU A 16 40.02 -17.78 36.36
N TYR A 17 39.10 -16.82 36.04
CA TYR A 17 39.02 -16.28 34.68
C TYR A 17 40.18 -15.32 34.31
N ARG A 18 40.85 -14.75 35.32
CA ARG A 18 41.96 -13.80 35.13
C ARG A 18 43.31 -14.48 34.87
N ARG A 19 43.46 -15.75 35.17
CA ARG A 19 44.75 -16.46 35.12
C ARG A 19 45.04 -17.14 33.78
N ARG A 20 44.05 -17.24 32.88
CA ARG A 20 44.20 -17.87 31.54
C ARG A 20 44.52 -16.91 30.37
N ARG A 21 44.87 -15.66 30.65
CA ARG A 21 45.19 -14.66 29.60
C ARG A 21 46.64 -14.18 29.63
N ARG A 22 47.61 -15.05 29.94
CA ARG A 22 49.01 -14.64 29.85
C ARG A 22 49.84 -15.73 29.22
N ASP A 23 49.60 -16.04 27.97
CA ASP A 23 50.59 -16.70 27.13
C ASP A 23 50.81 -15.85 25.88
N PRO A 24 52.02 -15.35 25.63
CA PRO A 24 52.30 -14.59 24.43
C PRO A 24 52.61 -15.57 23.30
N VAL A 25 51.59 -15.87 22.48
CA VAL A 25 51.84 -16.56 21.21
C VAL A 25 52.23 -15.50 20.19
N SER A 26 53.53 -15.49 19.89
CA SER A 26 54.08 -14.74 18.77
C SER A 26 53.49 -15.30 17.47
N VAL A 27 52.53 -14.60 16.89
CA VAL A 27 52.03 -14.92 15.55
C VAL A 27 52.53 -13.86 14.61
N ALA A 28 53.42 -14.30 13.73
CA ALA A 28 53.93 -13.49 12.63
C ALA A 28 52.76 -12.91 11.79
N ALA A 29 52.78 -11.63 11.61
CA ALA A 29 51.82 -10.89 10.78
C ALA A 29 51.99 -11.30 9.32
N ILE A 30 51.09 -12.14 8.81
CA ILE A 30 50.87 -12.29 7.38
C ILE A 30 49.72 -11.33 7.04
N SER A 31 50.08 -10.14 6.58
CA SER A 31 49.14 -9.18 6.03
C SER A 31 48.65 -9.68 4.67
N VAL A 32 47.57 -10.43 4.64
CA VAL A 32 46.80 -10.66 3.40
C VAL A 32 45.90 -9.46 3.22
N ALA A 33 46.35 -8.52 2.41
CA ALA A 33 45.50 -7.43 1.91
C ALA A 33 44.42 -8.04 1.01
N MET A 34 43.25 -8.32 1.60
CA MET A 34 42.06 -8.68 0.85
C MET A 34 41.51 -7.40 0.16
N VAL A 35 42.00 -7.13 -1.05
CA VAL A 35 41.42 -6.13 -1.92
C VAL A 35 40.05 -6.64 -2.35
N THR A 36 39.00 -6.24 -1.61
CA THR A 36 37.61 -6.40 -2.06
C THR A 36 37.40 -5.52 -3.27
N PHE A 37 37.53 -6.10 -4.46
CA PHE A 37 37.14 -5.49 -5.71
C PHE A 37 35.59 -5.41 -5.70
N VAL A 38 35.04 -4.31 -5.16
CA VAL A 38 33.63 -3.98 -5.40
C VAL A 38 33.53 -3.64 -6.88
N ALA A 39 33.16 -4.63 -7.68
CA ALA A 39 32.80 -4.40 -9.07
C ALA A 39 31.55 -3.51 -9.08
N LEU A 40 31.76 -2.19 -9.15
CA LEU A 40 30.73 -1.26 -9.61
C LEU A 40 30.45 -1.67 -11.05
N THR A 41 29.44 -2.52 -11.26
CA THR A 41 28.88 -2.73 -12.58
C THR A 41 28.22 -1.43 -12.99
N PRO A 42 28.72 -0.69 -13.99
CA PRO A 42 28.01 0.46 -14.50
C PRO A 42 26.70 -0.08 -15.10
N SER A 43 25.57 0.17 -14.42
CA SER A 43 24.27 -0.06 -15.02
C SER A 43 24.19 0.79 -16.27
N SER A 44 24.27 0.12 -17.43
CA SER A 44 24.30 0.78 -18.72
C SER A 44 23.12 1.74 -18.83
N PRO A 45 23.33 3.02 -19.16
CA PRO A 45 22.23 3.99 -19.33
C PRO A 45 21.19 3.53 -20.37
N LEU A 46 21.56 2.61 -21.26
CA LEU A 46 20.66 1.95 -22.20
C LEU A 46 19.72 0.95 -21.52
N ALA A 47 20.14 0.27 -20.44
CA ALA A 47 19.27 -0.65 -19.70
C ALA A 47 18.22 0.13 -18.90
N GLN A 48 18.59 1.24 -18.27
CA GLN A 48 17.67 2.15 -17.60
C GLN A 48 16.69 2.82 -18.60
N ARG A 49 17.18 3.20 -19.77
CA ARG A 49 16.33 3.76 -20.82
C ARG A 49 15.36 2.72 -21.42
N ARG A 50 15.76 1.45 -21.51
CA ARG A 50 14.86 0.36 -21.95
C ARG A 50 13.79 0.05 -20.90
N ALA A 51 14.10 0.09 -19.62
CA ALA A 51 13.11 -0.07 -18.54
C ALA A 51 12.07 1.07 -18.52
N SER A 52 12.46 2.30 -18.87
CA SER A 52 11.54 3.44 -18.98
C SER A 52 10.67 3.42 -20.26
N ILE A 53 11.11 2.77 -21.33
CA ILE A 53 10.35 2.69 -22.59
C ILE A 53 9.25 1.61 -22.53
N GLN A 54 9.35 0.63 -21.66
CA GLN A 54 8.35 -0.42 -21.47
C GLN A 54 7.25 -0.09 -20.47
N GLN A 55 7.21 1.12 -19.93
CA GLN A 55 6.04 1.59 -19.18
C GLN A 55 4.94 1.94 -20.19
N GLY A 56 4.16 0.93 -20.57
CA GLY A 56 2.96 1.11 -21.37
C GLY A 56 2.09 2.22 -20.75
N LYS A 57 1.44 3.01 -21.63
CA LYS A 57 0.48 4.02 -21.18
C LYS A 57 -0.52 3.36 -20.22
N TYR A 58 -0.70 3.94 -19.03
CA TYR A 58 -1.70 3.46 -18.08
C TYR A 58 -3.08 3.40 -18.74
N VAL A 59 -3.75 2.27 -18.59
CA VAL A 59 -5.12 2.07 -19.05
C VAL A 59 -6.02 2.06 -17.83
N SER A 60 -6.93 3.02 -17.77
CA SER A 60 -7.89 3.11 -16.65
C SER A 60 -8.81 1.89 -16.61
N VAL A 61 -9.08 1.40 -15.40
CA VAL A 61 -10.02 0.31 -15.15
C VAL A 61 -11.37 0.93 -14.80
N THR A 62 -12.25 1.02 -15.81
CA THR A 62 -13.53 1.74 -15.73
C THR A 62 -14.74 0.82 -15.59
N GLU A 63 -14.54 -0.49 -15.61
CA GLU A 63 -15.60 -1.49 -15.54
C GLU A 63 -15.28 -2.59 -14.53
N TYR A 64 -16.32 -3.21 -13.99
CA TYR A 64 -16.22 -4.38 -13.14
C TYR A 64 -16.11 -5.64 -14.03
N ASP A 65 -14.90 -6.03 -14.35
CA ASP A 65 -14.61 -7.20 -15.20
C ASP A 65 -14.04 -8.34 -14.33
N PRO A 66 -14.74 -9.48 -14.18
CA PRO A 66 -14.28 -10.61 -13.38
C PRO A 66 -13.03 -11.29 -13.95
N LYS A 67 -12.67 -11.03 -15.22
CA LYS A 67 -11.48 -11.61 -15.86
C LYS A 67 -10.21 -10.82 -15.57
N ARG A 68 -10.31 -9.63 -14.98
CA ARG A 68 -9.15 -8.79 -14.65
C ARG A 68 -8.43 -9.30 -13.41
N ASN A 69 -7.13 -9.06 -13.38
CA ASN A 69 -6.29 -9.29 -12.20
C ASN A 69 -6.17 -7.99 -11.39
N ALA A 70 -6.97 -7.87 -10.32
CA ALA A 70 -7.00 -6.68 -9.48
C ALA A 70 -5.63 -6.35 -8.84
N ALA A 71 -4.81 -7.34 -8.51
CA ALA A 71 -3.47 -7.10 -7.98
C ALA A 71 -2.55 -6.45 -9.04
N GLN A 72 -2.67 -6.86 -10.31
CA GLN A 72 -1.95 -6.19 -11.40
C GLN A 72 -2.48 -4.78 -11.63
N ASP A 73 -3.81 -4.61 -11.66
CA ASP A 73 -4.45 -3.30 -11.84
C ASP A 73 -4.04 -2.31 -10.75
N LEU A 74 -3.96 -2.77 -9.50
CA LEU A 74 -3.48 -1.96 -8.38
C LEU A 74 -2.00 -1.57 -8.53
N ARG A 75 -1.14 -2.49 -8.94
CA ARG A 75 0.27 -2.17 -9.22
C ARG A 75 0.42 -1.11 -10.32
N ASP A 76 -0.40 -1.21 -11.36
CA ASP A 76 -0.39 -0.25 -12.47
C ASP A 76 -0.92 1.11 -12.02
N ALA A 77 -1.98 1.14 -11.20
CA ALA A 77 -2.52 2.34 -10.60
C ALA A 77 -1.53 3.03 -9.66
N ILE A 78 -0.76 2.28 -8.86
CA ILE A 78 0.30 2.84 -7.99
C ILE A 78 1.35 3.56 -8.83
N ARG A 79 1.83 2.95 -9.93
CA ARG A 79 2.80 3.59 -10.82
C ARG A 79 2.25 4.88 -11.44
N GLU A 80 0.98 4.84 -11.88
CA GLU A 80 0.32 6.00 -12.44
C GLU A 80 0.09 7.10 -11.39
N ALA A 81 -0.32 6.73 -10.17
CA ALA A 81 -0.54 7.66 -9.07
C ALA A 81 0.76 8.39 -8.68
N GLN A 82 1.88 7.67 -8.59
CA GLN A 82 3.21 8.25 -8.34
C GLN A 82 3.63 9.20 -9.47
N ARG A 83 3.42 8.81 -10.73
CA ARG A 83 3.74 9.62 -11.91
C ARG A 83 2.92 10.91 -11.96
N THR A 84 1.63 10.83 -11.62
CA THR A 84 0.68 11.96 -11.72
C THR A 84 0.49 12.72 -10.42
N LYS A 85 1.12 12.26 -9.32
CA LYS A 85 1.00 12.83 -7.96
C LYS A 85 -0.45 12.83 -7.46
N LYS A 86 -1.18 11.77 -7.80
CA LYS A 86 -2.56 11.53 -7.34
C LYS A 86 -2.57 10.46 -6.25
N ASN A 87 -3.66 10.41 -5.49
CA ASN A 87 -4.00 9.26 -4.67
C ASN A 87 -4.71 8.20 -5.53
N ILE A 88 -5.08 7.07 -4.92
CA ILE A 88 -5.79 5.99 -5.61
C ILE A 88 -7.16 5.85 -4.96
N LEU A 89 -8.18 5.66 -5.79
CA LEU A 89 -9.54 5.32 -5.37
C LEU A 89 -9.90 3.96 -5.96
N LEU A 90 -10.05 2.96 -5.09
CA LEU A 90 -10.63 1.67 -5.49
C LEU A 90 -12.13 1.74 -5.27
N GLU A 91 -12.90 1.51 -6.32
CA GLU A 91 -14.34 1.33 -6.29
C GLU A 91 -14.63 -0.18 -6.34
N VAL A 92 -15.01 -0.76 -5.21
CA VAL A 92 -15.27 -2.21 -5.11
C VAL A 92 -16.74 -2.47 -5.34
N GLY A 93 -17.05 -3.41 -6.24
CA GLY A 93 -18.41 -3.76 -6.59
C GLY A 93 -18.48 -4.81 -7.70
N GLY A 94 -19.54 -4.81 -8.48
CA GLY A 94 -19.72 -5.76 -9.58
C GLY A 94 -20.83 -5.34 -10.52
N GLN A 95 -20.94 -6.01 -11.66
CA GLN A 95 -22.02 -5.77 -12.64
C GLN A 95 -23.41 -6.07 -12.08
N TRP A 96 -23.52 -6.94 -11.07
CA TRP A 96 -24.75 -7.24 -10.34
C TRP A 96 -25.20 -6.11 -9.40
N CYS A 97 -24.33 -5.17 -9.09
CA CYS A 97 -24.50 -4.19 -8.03
C CYS A 97 -25.27 -2.96 -8.53
N LYS A 98 -26.55 -2.86 -8.24
CA LYS A 98 -27.39 -1.73 -8.63
C LYS A 98 -26.85 -0.37 -8.17
N TRP A 99 -26.37 -0.29 -6.92
CA TRP A 99 -25.84 0.97 -6.38
C TRP A 99 -24.51 1.37 -7.00
N CYS A 100 -23.74 0.39 -7.56
CA CYS A 100 -22.53 0.68 -8.32
C CYS A 100 -22.87 1.42 -9.62
N HIS A 101 -23.92 0.99 -10.32
CA HIS A 101 -24.40 1.67 -11.51
C HIS A 101 -24.98 3.06 -11.18
N ILE A 102 -25.71 3.19 -10.06
CA ILE A 102 -26.18 4.51 -9.57
C ILE A 102 -24.99 5.45 -9.27
N LEU A 103 -23.86 4.93 -8.76
CA LEU A 103 -22.67 5.73 -8.53
C LEU A 103 -22.04 6.22 -9.85
N ASP A 104 -21.99 5.37 -10.86
CA ASP A 104 -21.51 5.73 -12.19
C ASP A 104 -22.38 6.82 -12.82
N ASP A 105 -23.70 6.61 -12.81
CA ASP A 105 -24.67 7.59 -13.33
C ASP A 105 -24.60 8.91 -12.55
N TYR A 106 -24.39 8.83 -11.23
CA TYR A 106 -24.23 10.02 -10.39
C TYR A 106 -23.01 10.84 -10.78
N PHE A 107 -21.84 10.23 -10.99
CA PHE A 107 -20.65 10.94 -11.46
C PHE A 107 -20.84 11.49 -12.89
N ALA A 108 -21.50 10.73 -13.77
CA ALA A 108 -21.81 11.20 -15.13
C ALA A 108 -22.73 12.43 -15.12
N ALA A 109 -23.71 12.45 -14.21
CA ALA A 109 -24.63 13.58 -14.05
C ALA A 109 -24.03 14.80 -13.32
N ASN A 110 -22.88 14.64 -12.64
CA ASN A 110 -22.21 15.69 -11.85
C ASN A 110 -20.76 15.89 -12.34
N PRO A 111 -20.57 16.53 -13.50
CA PRO A 111 -19.24 16.62 -14.14
C PRO A 111 -18.19 17.35 -13.30
N GLU A 112 -18.58 18.24 -12.39
CA GLU A 112 -17.67 18.90 -11.46
C GLU A 112 -17.12 17.92 -10.39
N LEU A 113 -17.93 16.98 -9.89
CA LEU A 113 -17.48 15.94 -8.96
C LEU A 113 -16.65 14.90 -9.69
N LEU A 114 -17.01 14.56 -10.92
CA LEU A 114 -16.20 13.70 -11.77
C LEU A 114 -14.82 14.31 -11.99
N ARG A 115 -14.73 15.59 -12.35
CA ARG A 115 -13.45 16.29 -12.50
C ARG A 115 -12.66 16.35 -11.19
N LEU A 116 -13.33 16.54 -10.04
CA LEU A 116 -12.69 16.55 -8.73
C LEU A 116 -12.10 15.18 -8.41
N ARG A 117 -12.85 14.09 -8.65
CA ARG A 117 -12.37 12.71 -8.52
C ARG A 117 -11.17 12.48 -9.42
N ASP A 118 -11.29 12.75 -10.70
CA ASP A 118 -10.25 12.46 -11.70
C ASP A 118 -9.00 13.33 -11.53
N LYS A 119 -9.15 14.55 -10.98
CA LYS A 119 -8.01 15.40 -10.61
C LYS A 119 -7.20 14.80 -9.46
N ASN A 120 -7.89 14.25 -8.47
CA ASN A 120 -7.26 13.83 -7.20
C ASN A 120 -6.87 12.35 -7.19
N PHE A 121 -7.52 11.52 -8.00
CA PHE A 121 -7.35 10.08 -7.91
C PHE A 121 -7.09 9.41 -9.25
N VAL A 122 -6.33 8.32 -9.17
CA VAL A 122 -6.35 7.24 -10.15
C VAL A 122 -7.44 6.28 -9.68
N THR A 123 -8.58 6.26 -10.40
CA THR A 123 -9.72 5.40 -10.04
C THR A 123 -9.56 4.03 -10.68
N VAL A 124 -9.81 2.97 -9.89
CA VAL A 124 -9.75 1.56 -10.32
C VAL A 124 -11.01 0.85 -9.83
N LYS A 125 -11.79 0.29 -10.74
CA LYS A 125 -12.89 -0.60 -10.38
C LYS A 125 -12.36 -2.00 -10.07
N ILE A 126 -12.69 -2.50 -8.89
CA ILE A 126 -12.34 -3.85 -8.45
C ILE A 126 -13.61 -4.69 -8.46
N ASN A 127 -13.64 -5.70 -9.33
CA ASN A 127 -14.75 -6.64 -9.36
C ASN A 127 -14.78 -7.49 -8.09
N PHE A 128 -15.97 -7.66 -7.55
CA PHE A 128 -16.31 -8.67 -6.55
C PHE A 128 -17.53 -9.42 -7.03
N SER A 129 -17.37 -10.68 -7.40
CA SER A 129 -18.44 -11.55 -7.87
C SER A 129 -18.12 -13.02 -7.54
N GLU A 130 -19.09 -13.92 -7.71
CA GLU A 130 -18.88 -15.36 -7.53
C GLU A 130 -17.79 -15.92 -8.44
N GLU A 131 -17.58 -15.32 -9.65
CA GLU A 131 -16.53 -15.74 -10.59
C GLU A 131 -15.14 -15.26 -10.16
N ASN A 132 -15.07 -14.14 -9.45
CA ASN A 132 -13.81 -13.57 -8.98
C ASN A 132 -14.03 -12.60 -7.82
N GLU A 133 -13.76 -13.07 -6.61
CA GLU A 133 -13.88 -12.28 -5.38
C GLU A 133 -12.66 -11.35 -5.14
N ASN A 134 -11.61 -11.48 -5.94
CA ASN A 134 -10.37 -10.71 -5.80
C ASN A 134 -9.80 -10.68 -4.36
N GLN A 135 -9.89 -11.81 -3.64
CA GLN A 135 -9.49 -11.97 -2.24
C GLN A 135 -8.03 -11.56 -1.99
N GLU A 136 -7.11 -11.83 -2.93
CA GLU A 136 -5.70 -11.44 -2.82
C GLU A 136 -5.54 -9.93 -2.53
N VAL A 137 -6.37 -9.10 -3.14
CA VAL A 137 -6.34 -7.64 -2.96
C VAL A 137 -7.23 -7.22 -1.79
N LEU A 138 -8.48 -7.71 -1.75
CA LEU A 138 -9.48 -7.21 -0.81
C LEU A 138 -9.22 -7.63 0.63
N ALA A 139 -8.59 -8.79 0.88
CA ALA A 139 -8.21 -9.23 2.22
C ALA A 139 -7.14 -8.34 2.91
N GLN A 140 -6.50 -7.43 2.17
CA GLN A 140 -5.54 -6.47 2.72
C GLN A 140 -6.23 -5.27 3.40
N TYR A 141 -7.53 -5.12 3.24
CA TYR A 141 -8.32 -4.00 3.75
C TYR A 141 -9.33 -4.47 4.80
N PRO A 142 -9.89 -3.55 5.59
CA PRO A 142 -10.98 -3.88 6.49
C PRO A 142 -12.16 -4.54 5.78
N PRO A 143 -12.94 -5.40 6.48
CA PRO A 143 -14.10 -6.07 5.91
C PRO A 143 -15.09 -5.10 5.25
N ILE A 144 -15.58 -5.46 4.08
CA ILE A 144 -16.56 -4.70 3.31
C ILE A 144 -17.97 -5.15 3.73
N SER A 145 -18.79 -4.20 4.17
CA SER A 145 -20.17 -4.45 4.65
C SER A 145 -21.25 -4.22 3.59
N GLY A 146 -20.91 -3.51 2.51
CA GLY A 146 -21.85 -3.16 1.45
C GLY A 146 -21.15 -2.69 0.17
N TYR A 147 -21.89 -2.66 -0.93
CA TYR A 147 -21.38 -2.30 -2.26
C TYR A 147 -22.24 -1.20 -2.90
N PRO A 148 -21.62 -0.23 -3.63
CA PRO A 148 -20.19 -0.10 -3.84
C PRO A 148 -19.48 0.26 -2.53
N HIS A 149 -18.19 -0.12 -2.43
CA HIS A 149 -17.33 0.29 -1.33
C HIS A 149 -16.13 1.06 -1.85
N LEU A 150 -15.79 2.17 -1.21
CA LEU A 150 -14.69 3.02 -1.63
C LEU A 150 -13.47 2.82 -0.72
N ILE A 151 -12.30 2.56 -1.31
CA ILE A 151 -11.05 2.43 -0.58
C ILE A 151 -10.09 3.49 -1.12
N PHE A 152 -9.64 4.38 -0.25
CA PHE A 152 -8.71 5.45 -0.58
C PHE A 152 -7.30 5.06 -0.15
N LEU A 153 -6.36 5.13 -1.10
CA LEU A 153 -4.96 4.86 -0.86
C LEU A 153 -4.13 6.09 -1.24
N ASP A 154 -2.99 6.26 -0.60
CA ASP A 154 -2.00 7.23 -1.08
C ASP A 154 -1.30 6.75 -2.37
N ALA A 155 -0.45 7.58 -2.94
CA ALA A 155 0.28 7.26 -4.18
C ALA A 155 1.21 6.04 -4.06
N SER A 156 1.51 5.58 -2.85
CA SER A 156 2.32 4.37 -2.61
C SER A 156 1.50 3.10 -2.47
N GLY A 157 0.15 3.23 -2.44
CA GLY A 157 -0.78 2.14 -2.19
C GLY A 157 -1.09 1.89 -0.71
N LYS A 158 -0.65 2.76 0.20
CA LYS A 158 -0.98 2.67 1.62
C LYS A 158 -2.40 3.13 1.87
N LEU A 159 -3.14 2.35 2.66
CA LEU A 159 -4.51 2.68 3.06
C LEU A 159 -4.59 4.03 3.79
N LEU A 160 -5.49 4.88 3.33
CA LEU A 160 -5.88 6.13 3.98
C LEU A 160 -7.19 5.97 4.75
N ILE A 161 -8.23 5.49 4.07
CA ILE A 161 -9.55 5.21 4.66
C ILE A 161 -10.34 4.24 3.78
N THR A 162 -11.32 3.56 4.36
CA THR A 162 -12.41 2.90 3.64
C THR A 162 -13.72 3.61 3.92
N GLN A 163 -14.61 3.67 2.94
CA GLN A 163 -15.89 4.35 3.03
C GLN A 163 -17.01 3.47 2.50
N ASP A 164 -17.91 3.07 3.38
CA ASP A 164 -19.20 2.52 2.99
C ASP A 164 -20.04 3.63 2.33
N THR A 165 -20.49 3.39 1.10
CA THR A 165 -21.22 4.40 0.33
C THR A 165 -22.63 4.65 0.85
N GLY A 166 -23.20 3.76 1.68
CA GLY A 166 -24.46 3.98 2.37
C GLY A 166 -24.49 5.30 3.17
N TYR A 167 -23.34 5.71 3.74
CA TYR A 167 -23.21 6.99 4.44
C TYR A 167 -23.21 8.21 3.50
N LEU A 168 -23.06 7.99 2.21
CA LEU A 168 -23.06 9.04 1.19
C LEU A 168 -24.43 9.15 0.48
N GLU A 169 -25.32 8.20 0.70
CA GLU A 169 -26.62 8.14 0.03
C GLU A 169 -27.55 9.26 0.47
N SER A 170 -28.40 9.69 -0.46
CA SER A 170 -29.50 10.62 -0.25
C SER A 170 -30.66 10.26 -1.19
N GLY A 171 -31.74 9.73 -0.61
CA GLY A 171 -32.87 9.24 -1.37
C GLY A 171 -32.51 8.05 -2.27
N LYS A 172 -32.64 8.23 -3.58
CA LYS A 172 -32.32 7.19 -4.58
C LYS A 172 -30.96 7.42 -5.27
N SER A 173 -30.11 8.27 -4.70
CA SER A 173 -28.82 8.68 -5.27
C SER A 173 -27.85 9.04 -4.14
N TYR A 174 -26.82 9.85 -4.43
CA TYR A 174 -25.80 10.27 -3.48
C TYR A 174 -25.92 11.74 -3.10
N ASN A 175 -25.48 12.08 -1.87
CA ASN A 175 -25.42 13.45 -1.39
C ASN A 175 -24.19 14.16 -1.96
N ARG A 176 -24.42 15.26 -2.65
CA ARG A 176 -23.38 16.03 -3.36
C ARG A 176 -22.32 16.59 -2.44
N GLU A 177 -22.72 17.14 -1.30
CA GLU A 177 -21.81 17.80 -0.35
C GLU A 177 -20.92 16.76 0.32
N ARG A 178 -21.50 15.65 0.79
CA ARG A 178 -20.73 14.55 1.41
C ARG A 178 -19.71 13.98 0.44
N MET A 179 -20.10 13.77 -0.83
CA MET A 179 -19.20 13.28 -1.87
C MET A 179 -18.06 14.28 -2.15
N ALA A 180 -18.37 15.58 -2.26
CA ALA A 180 -17.36 16.61 -2.48
C ALA A 180 -16.37 16.69 -1.32
N VAL A 181 -16.86 16.65 -0.08
CA VAL A 181 -16.01 16.64 1.13
C VAL A 181 -15.11 15.41 1.15
N LEU A 182 -15.65 14.23 0.88
CA LEU A 182 -14.88 13.00 0.83
C LEU A 182 -13.74 13.08 -0.19
N LEU A 183 -14.05 13.44 -1.43
CA LEU A 183 -13.06 13.56 -2.51
C LEU A 183 -12.01 14.65 -2.27
N THR A 184 -12.37 15.70 -1.54
CA THR A 184 -11.44 16.79 -1.20
C THR A 184 -10.49 16.35 -0.08
N ASN A 185 -11.03 15.81 1.00
CA ASN A 185 -10.25 15.46 2.20
C ASN A 185 -9.25 14.35 1.95
N TRP A 186 -9.57 13.40 1.08
CA TRP A 186 -8.69 12.26 0.80
C TRP A 186 -7.88 12.40 -0.49
N GLY A 187 -7.97 13.56 -1.17
CA GLY A 187 -7.08 13.91 -2.26
C GLY A 187 -5.64 14.15 -1.78
N PRO A 188 -4.66 14.28 -2.71
CA PRO A 188 -3.24 14.44 -2.37
C PRO A 188 -2.91 15.66 -1.51
N SER A 189 -3.69 16.73 -1.67
CA SER A 189 -3.55 18.00 -0.92
C SER A 189 -4.59 18.14 0.19
N GLY A 190 -5.37 17.09 0.48
CA GLY A 190 -6.43 17.12 1.48
C GLY A 190 -5.89 17.25 2.90
N THR A 191 -6.58 18.04 3.71
CA THR A 191 -6.35 18.09 5.14
C THR A 191 -6.98 16.84 5.74
N LYS A 192 -6.17 15.91 6.20
CA LYS A 192 -6.66 14.75 6.96
C LYS A 192 -7.21 15.28 8.28
N LEU A 193 -8.51 15.15 8.48
CA LEU A 193 -9.18 15.47 9.74
C LEU A 193 -8.88 14.40 10.79
#